data_dd59abea1a71f59098fa8a57d337e66b
#
_entry.id   dd59abea1a71f59098fa8a57d337e66b
#
_cell.length_a   1.000
_cell.length_b   1.000
_cell.length_c   1.000
_cell.angle_alpha   90.00
_cell.angle_beta   90.00
_cell.angle_gamma   90.00
#
_symmetry.space_group_name_H-M   'P 1'
#
loop_
_entity.id
_entity.type
_entity.pdbx_description
1 polymer ?
#
loop_
_entity_poly.entity_id
_entity_poly.type
_entity_poly.pdbx_seq_one_letter_code
_entity_poly.pdbx_strand_id
1 'polypeptide(L)'
;MKKIIFIFLSILSIFNYANAKDFFLNITDQIVENEFRLSYGVSVTDVNKDNKYDFVVTGFGFKNLALSYKDGKLINIVNEKIFTDEERRTIGVAACDIDQDGYEEIYFLNTDTYSGSKIYSDRLIDLNNNKFEDLFEKEINQSELNLTAGRSVVCVDRNGDGAYGIYVANYGGPTRFYELIRDRIKDQAKSLSIDKITGGRAIVSGHILSDRSDIFAANERGDNFLYYNSKGSFQDVAKEYAVQDRFENGRGTALSDLLYRGRLDILSSN
;
A
#
# COMPACT_ATOMS: atom_id res chain seq x y z
N MET A 1 29.16 37.38 67.93
CA MET A 1 27.90 36.93 67.26
C MET A 1 27.99 37.30 65.79
N LYS A 2 28.31 36.33 64.91
CA LYS A 2 28.40 36.54 63.46
C LYS A 2 27.03 36.18 62.87
N LYS A 3 26.36 37.11 62.21
CA LYS A 3 25.11 36.89 61.48
C LYS A 3 25.48 36.30 60.11
N ILE A 4 25.04 35.09 59.86
CA ILE A 4 25.12 34.43 58.53
C ILE A 4 23.91 34.88 57.76
N ILE A 5 24.13 35.60 56.66
CA ILE A 5 23.08 35.98 55.70
C ILE A 5 23.01 34.86 54.66
N PHE A 6 21.90 34.09 54.63
CA PHE A 6 21.58 33.15 53.56
C PHE A 6 21.01 33.92 52.37
N ILE A 7 21.79 33.96 51.26
CA ILE A 7 21.28 34.44 49.98
C ILE A 7 20.64 33.24 49.28
N PHE A 8 19.29 33.27 49.16
CA PHE A 8 18.55 32.37 48.34
C PHE A 8 18.70 32.83 46.87
N LEU A 9 19.55 32.16 46.10
CA LEU A 9 19.56 32.29 44.64
C LEU A 9 18.38 31.47 44.09
N SER A 10 17.29 32.14 43.75
CA SER A 10 16.23 31.55 42.92
C SER A 10 16.73 31.44 41.49
N ILE A 11 17.13 30.24 41.10
CA ILE A 11 17.40 29.90 39.69
C ILE A 11 16.03 29.90 38.99
N LEU A 12 15.70 30.96 38.31
CA LEU A 12 14.63 30.97 37.32
C LEU A 12 15.11 30.09 36.16
N SER A 13 14.71 28.84 36.15
CA SER A 13 14.80 27.99 34.95
C SER A 13 13.85 28.58 33.90
N ILE A 14 14.39 29.33 32.97
CA ILE A 14 13.72 29.76 31.76
C ILE A 14 13.55 28.47 30.92
N PHE A 15 12.41 27.82 31.05
CA PHE A 15 11.99 26.82 30.09
C PHE A 15 11.76 27.52 28.76
N ASN A 16 12.77 27.47 27.90
CA ASN A 16 12.57 27.72 26.49
C ASN A 16 11.66 26.59 26.00
N TYR A 17 10.36 26.84 25.91
CA TYR A 17 9.51 26.01 25.07
C TYR A 17 10.04 26.13 23.67
N ALA A 18 10.71 25.09 23.19
CA ALA A 18 10.96 24.96 21.77
C ALA A 18 9.60 24.90 21.10
N ASN A 19 9.15 26.00 20.50
CA ASN A 19 8.03 25.97 19.60
C ASN A 19 8.46 25.07 18.43
N ALA A 20 8.04 23.81 18.48
CA ALA A 20 8.18 22.93 17.33
C ALA A 20 7.42 23.61 16.20
N LYS A 21 8.14 24.01 15.15
CA LYS A 21 7.51 24.59 13.98
C LYS A 21 6.66 23.46 13.38
N ASP A 22 5.38 23.69 13.20
CA ASP A 22 4.51 22.73 12.54
C ASP A 22 5.04 22.47 11.14
N PHE A 23 5.56 21.26 10.89
CA PHE A 23 6.04 20.83 9.57
C PHE A 23 4.88 20.46 8.65
N PHE A 24 3.71 20.20 9.20
CA PHE A 24 2.51 19.80 8.47
C PHE A 24 1.36 20.74 8.80
N LEU A 25 0.64 21.14 7.77
CA LEU A 25 -0.60 21.89 7.89
C LEU A 25 -1.79 20.93 7.75
N ASN A 26 -2.74 20.96 8.67
CA ASN A 26 -3.99 20.25 8.51
C ASN A 26 -4.86 20.99 7.48
N ILE A 27 -5.19 20.31 6.38
CA ILE A 27 -6.02 20.82 5.29
C ILE A 27 -7.34 20.05 5.13
N THR A 28 -7.79 19.37 6.18
CA THR A 28 -9.01 18.55 6.16
C THR A 28 -10.25 19.33 5.72
N ASP A 29 -10.32 20.62 6.04
CA ASP A 29 -11.38 21.55 5.61
C ASP A 29 -11.39 21.84 4.11
N GLN A 30 -10.32 21.49 3.38
CA GLN A 30 -10.27 21.59 1.92
C GLN A 30 -10.91 20.40 1.21
N ILE A 31 -11.20 19.31 1.92
CA ILE A 31 -11.89 18.14 1.35
C ILE A 31 -13.37 18.44 1.27
N VAL A 32 -13.91 18.51 0.04
CA VAL A 32 -15.34 18.72 -0.21
C VAL A 32 -16.10 17.44 0.12
N GLU A 33 -17.25 17.56 0.82
CA GLU A 33 -18.05 16.41 1.21
C GLU A 33 -17.29 15.37 2.04
N ASN A 34 -16.47 15.85 2.99
CA ASN A 34 -15.70 14.99 3.88
C ASN A 34 -16.59 14.37 4.97
N GLU A 35 -17.33 13.35 4.60
CA GLU A 35 -18.18 12.58 5.50
C GLU A 35 -17.35 11.65 6.40
N PHE A 36 -17.88 11.34 7.59
CA PHE A 36 -17.27 10.32 8.45
C PHE A 36 -17.29 8.96 7.75
N ARG A 37 -16.12 8.32 7.65
CA ARG A 37 -15.95 7.06 6.93
C ARG A 37 -14.79 6.23 7.47
N LEU A 38 -14.77 4.93 7.19
CA LEU A 38 -13.62 4.07 7.38
C LEU A 38 -12.83 3.96 6.07
N SER A 39 -11.55 4.30 6.14
CA SER A 39 -10.60 4.20 5.03
C SER A 39 -9.29 3.61 5.53
N TYR A 40 -8.73 2.66 4.78
CA TYR A 40 -7.51 1.96 5.16
C TYR A 40 -6.37 2.10 4.15
N GLY A 41 -6.69 2.46 2.91
CA GLY A 41 -5.72 2.58 1.84
C GLY A 41 -5.84 3.89 1.07
N VAL A 42 -4.70 4.38 0.61
CA VAL A 42 -4.61 5.50 -0.31
C VAL A 42 -3.53 5.20 -1.35
N SER A 43 -3.81 5.55 -2.60
CA SER A 43 -2.82 5.57 -3.68
C SER A 43 -2.88 6.91 -4.41
N VAL A 44 -1.86 7.21 -5.17
CA VAL A 44 -1.76 8.44 -5.95
C VAL A 44 -1.53 8.06 -7.41
N THR A 45 -2.43 8.49 -8.30
CA THR A 45 -2.36 8.25 -9.74
C THR A 45 -3.19 9.31 -10.49
N ASP A 46 -2.99 9.43 -11.79
CA ASP A 46 -3.84 10.26 -12.67
C ASP A 46 -5.09 9.47 -13.10
N VAL A 47 -6.15 9.56 -12.29
CA VAL A 47 -7.36 8.75 -12.46
C VAL A 47 -8.14 9.08 -13.74
N ASN A 48 -8.04 10.33 -14.22
CA ASN A 48 -8.84 10.83 -15.34
C ASN A 48 -8.02 11.18 -16.58
N LYS A 49 -6.73 10.84 -16.58
CA LYS A 49 -5.76 11.10 -17.68
C LYS A 49 -5.64 12.60 -18.04
N ASP A 50 -5.68 13.48 -16.99
CA ASP A 50 -5.53 14.94 -17.17
C ASP A 50 -4.09 15.45 -16.90
N ASN A 51 -3.13 14.52 -16.68
CA ASN A 51 -1.73 14.76 -16.31
C ASN A 51 -1.55 15.43 -14.94
N LYS A 52 -2.48 15.19 -14.02
CA LYS A 52 -2.36 15.59 -12.62
C LYS A 52 -2.65 14.39 -11.73
N TYR A 53 -1.93 14.32 -10.64
CA TYR A 53 -2.16 13.26 -9.67
C TYR A 53 -3.42 13.53 -8.83
N ASP A 54 -4.21 12.48 -8.67
CA ASP A 54 -5.37 12.39 -7.79
C ASP A 54 -5.08 11.42 -6.63
N PHE A 55 -5.86 11.54 -5.54
CA PHE A 55 -5.81 10.59 -4.43
C PHE A 55 -6.93 9.59 -4.57
N VAL A 56 -6.60 8.32 -4.75
CA VAL A 56 -7.57 7.22 -4.66
C VAL A 56 -7.67 6.78 -3.21
N VAL A 57 -8.81 6.97 -2.58
CA VAL A 57 -9.06 6.67 -1.16
C VAL A 57 -10.06 5.54 -1.04
N THR A 58 -9.68 4.45 -0.36
CA THR A 58 -10.56 3.30 -0.21
C THR A 58 -11.69 3.53 0.77
N GLY A 59 -12.81 2.84 0.58
CA GLY A 59 -13.95 2.83 1.49
C GLY A 59 -14.24 1.42 2.04
N PHE A 60 -14.19 1.25 3.35
CA PHE A 60 -14.57 0.00 3.99
C PHE A 60 -16.05 0.04 4.39
N GLY A 61 -16.93 -0.46 3.51
CA GLY A 61 -18.38 -0.28 3.61
C GLY A 61 -18.84 1.14 3.27
N PHE A 62 -18.01 1.87 2.55
CA PHE A 62 -18.25 3.20 2.00
C PHE A 62 -17.74 3.24 0.56
N LYS A 63 -18.13 4.25 -0.19
CA LYS A 63 -17.64 4.45 -1.57
C LYS A 63 -16.13 4.65 -1.59
N ASN A 64 -15.44 4.06 -2.54
CA ASN A 64 -14.10 4.53 -2.89
C ASN A 64 -14.21 5.92 -3.51
N LEU A 65 -13.20 6.77 -3.30
CA LEU A 65 -13.15 8.13 -3.85
C LEU A 65 -11.91 8.30 -4.72
N ALA A 66 -12.02 9.16 -5.73
CA ALA A 66 -10.89 9.76 -6.42
C ALA A 66 -10.93 11.27 -6.17
N LEU A 67 -9.99 11.78 -5.38
CA LEU A 67 -9.95 13.19 -4.96
C LEU A 67 -8.95 13.95 -5.80
N SER A 68 -9.44 14.85 -6.64
CA SER A 68 -8.63 15.76 -7.45
C SER A 68 -8.51 17.13 -6.79
N TYR A 69 -7.33 17.73 -6.87
CA TYR A 69 -7.10 19.07 -6.33
C TYR A 69 -7.46 20.14 -7.37
N LYS A 70 -8.51 20.94 -7.07
CA LYS A 70 -9.01 22.02 -7.92
C LYS A 70 -9.30 23.28 -7.07
N ASP A 71 -8.73 24.40 -7.44
CA ASP A 71 -9.00 25.71 -6.81
C ASP A 71 -8.89 25.71 -5.28
N GLY A 72 -7.86 25.07 -4.74
CA GLY A 72 -7.62 24.99 -3.30
C GLY A 72 -8.48 23.96 -2.57
N LYS A 73 -9.17 23.07 -3.29
CA LYS A 73 -10.05 22.04 -2.72
C LYS A 73 -9.76 20.67 -3.29
N LEU A 74 -9.99 19.64 -2.49
CA LEU A 74 -10.02 18.23 -2.91
C LEU A 74 -11.47 17.84 -3.19
N ILE A 75 -11.76 17.48 -4.43
CA ILE A 75 -13.11 17.20 -4.93
C ILE A 75 -13.13 15.78 -5.48
N ASN A 76 -14.14 14.99 -5.09
CA ASN A 76 -14.34 13.67 -5.68
C ASN A 76 -14.76 13.81 -7.15
N ILE A 77 -14.01 13.15 -8.04
CA ILE A 77 -14.22 13.23 -9.49
C ILE A 77 -14.85 11.97 -10.08
N VAL A 78 -15.12 10.94 -9.27
CA VAL A 78 -15.66 9.65 -9.74
C VAL A 78 -16.94 9.29 -9.00
N ASN A 79 -17.95 8.86 -9.75
CA ASN A 79 -19.24 8.40 -9.22
C ASN A 79 -19.68 7.05 -9.82
N GLU A 80 -18.97 6.50 -10.77
CA GLU A 80 -19.28 5.23 -11.42
C GLU A 80 -19.25 4.08 -10.41
N LYS A 81 -20.30 3.26 -10.41
CA LYS A 81 -20.47 2.16 -9.44
C LYS A 81 -19.31 1.18 -9.44
N ILE A 82 -18.72 0.92 -10.61
CA ILE A 82 -17.57 0.01 -10.76
C ILE A 82 -16.33 0.47 -9.99
N PHE A 83 -16.14 1.79 -9.83
CA PHE A 83 -15.05 2.40 -9.09
C PHE A 83 -15.41 2.57 -7.60
N THR A 84 -16.60 3.12 -7.32
CA THR A 84 -17.01 3.47 -5.95
C THR A 84 -17.27 2.26 -5.06
N ASP A 85 -17.85 1.20 -5.56
CA ASP A 85 -17.92 -0.21 -5.11
C ASP A 85 -18.02 -0.45 -3.59
N GLU A 86 -18.89 0.28 -2.89
CA GLU A 86 -19.00 0.28 -1.42
C GLU A 86 -19.37 -1.10 -0.83
N GLU A 87 -19.99 -1.98 -1.63
CA GLU A 87 -20.40 -3.31 -1.18
C GLU A 87 -19.21 -4.24 -0.89
N ARG A 88 -18.06 -4.02 -1.58
CA ARG A 88 -16.91 -4.93 -1.54
C ARG A 88 -15.95 -4.70 -0.37
N ARG A 89 -16.07 -3.62 0.37
CA ARG A 89 -15.24 -3.29 1.55
C ARG A 89 -13.75 -3.25 1.21
N THR A 90 -13.35 -2.25 0.46
CA THR A 90 -11.98 -2.10 0.00
C THR A 90 -11.04 -1.74 1.17
N ILE A 91 -9.99 -2.53 1.37
CA ILE A 91 -9.02 -2.37 2.47
C ILE A 91 -7.66 -1.85 1.99
N GLY A 92 -7.31 -2.06 0.74
CA GLY A 92 -6.04 -1.64 0.15
C GLY A 92 -6.23 -1.20 -1.28
N VAL A 93 -5.30 -0.38 -1.76
CA VAL A 93 -5.27 0.08 -3.14
C VAL A 93 -3.83 0.27 -3.60
N ALA A 94 -3.54 -0.09 -4.84
CA ALA A 94 -2.28 0.23 -5.52
C ALA A 94 -2.60 0.66 -6.95
N ALA A 95 -1.79 1.54 -7.50
CA ALA A 95 -1.88 1.97 -8.89
C ALA A 95 -0.55 1.66 -9.58
N CYS A 96 -0.60 0.94 -10.70
CA CYS A 96 0.56 0.45 -11.43
C CYS A 96 0.25 0.38 -12.92
N ASP A 97 1.17 0.80 -13.76
CA ASP A 97 1.14 0.60 -15.20
C ASP A 97 1.51 -0.86 -15.50
N ILE A 98 0.50 -1.74 -15.67
CA ILE A 98 0.72 -3.17 -15.90
C ILE A 98 0.78 -3.55 -17.38
N ASP A 99 0.29 -2.68 -18.27
CA ASP A 99 0.23 -2.91 -19.71
C ASP A 99 1.18 -2.02 -20.53
N GLN A 100 1.89 -1.12 -19.84
CA GLN A 100 2.88 -0.18 -20.39
C GLN A 100 2.26 0.85 -21.37
N ASP A 101 1.00 1.25 -21.14
CA ASP A 101 0.36 2.31 -21.90
C ASP A 101 0.71 3.73 -21.39
N GLY A 102 1.40 3.81 -20.26
CA GLY A 102 1.84 5.06 -19.60
C GLY A 102 0.83 5.59 -18.57
N TYR A 103 -0.23 4.86 -18.29
CA TYR A 103 -1.19 5.14 -17.24
C TYR A 103 -1.31 3.94 -16.29
N GLU A 104 -1.57 4.21 -15.00
CA GLU A 104 -1.64 3.15 -14.02
C GLU A 104 -3.06 2.57 -13.93
N GLU A 105 -3.17 1.23 -13.97
CA GLU A 105 -4.37 0.51 -13.53
C GLU A 105 -4.47 0.53 -12.02
N ILE A 106 -5.69 0.59 -11.51
CA ILE A 106 -5.99 0.69 -10.08
C ILE A 106 -6.49 -0.64 -9.55
N TYR A 107 -5.69 -1.29 -8.70
CA TYR A 107 -6.08 -2.51 -8.00
C TYR A 107 -6.77 -2.18 -6.68
N PHE A 108 -8.04 -2.53 -6.55
CA PHE A 108 -8.81 -2.45 -5.30
C PHE A 108 -8.79 -3.81 -4.60
N LEU A 109 -8.11 -3.88 -3.47
CA LEU A 109 -8.03 -5.07 -2.63
C LEU A 109 -9.22 -5.10 -1.67
N ASN A 110 -10.09 -6.09 -1.82
CA ASN A 110 -11.32 -6.22 -1.06
C ASN A 110 -11.22 -7.25 0.06
N THR A 111 -12.01 -7.06 1.12
CA THR A 111 -12.15 -8.02 2.19
C THR A 111 -13.52 -7.89 2.86
N ASP A 112 -14.34 -8.91 2.73
CA ASP A 112 -15.64 -9.01 3.40
C ASP A 112 -15.61 -9.97 4.59
N THR A 113 -14.45 -10.58 4.86
CA THR A 113 -14.21 -11.52 5.97
C THR A 113 -12.84 -11.25 6.61
N TYR A 114 -12.68 -11.73 7.86
CA TYR A 114 -11.41 -11.56 8.56
C TYR A 114 -10.31 -12.45 7.97
N SER A 115 -10.62 -13.67 7.53
CA SER A 115 -9.61 -14.61 7.02
C SER A 115 -10.27 -15.67 6.13
N GLY A 116 -9.46 -16.27 5.23
CA GLY A 116 -9.93 -17.32 4.34
C GLY A 116 -10.77 -16.79 3.19
N SER A 117 -11.74 -17.58 2.74
CA SER A 117 -12.54 -17.27 1.56
C SER A 117 -13.47 -16.06 1.77
N LYS A 118 -13.56 -15.20 0.78
CA LYS A 118 -14.46 -14.05 0.70
C LYS A 118 -15.47 -14.19 -0.44
N ILE A 119 -16.56 -13.42 -0.41
CA ILE A 119 -17.63 -13.44 -1.41
C ILE A 119 -17.23 -12.62 -2.64
N TYR A 120 -16.75 -11.40 -2.41
CA TYR A 120 -16.41 -10.47 -3.49
C TYR A 120 -14.92 -10.56 -3.84
N SER A 121 -14.63 -10.73 -5.13
CA SER A 121 -13.27 -10.63 -5.65
C SER A 121 -12.72 -9.22 -5.53
N ASP A 122 -11.40 -9.08 -5.72
CA ASP A 122 -10.77 -7.80 -5.96
C ASP A 122 -11.17 -7.24 -7.34
N ARG A 123 -10.84 -5.97 -7.58
CA ARG A 123 -10.99 -5.33 -8.88
C ARG A 123 -9.65 -4.81 -9.39
N LEU A 124 -9.50 -4.83 -10.69
CA LEU A 124 -8.39 -4.17 -11.39
C LEU A 124 -8.99 -3.25 -12.46
N ILE A 125 -9.02 -1.98 -12.13
CA ILE A 125 -9.71 -0.95 -12.93
C ILE A 125 -8.74 -0.31 -13.88
N ASP A 126 -9.09 -0.32 -15.16
CA ASP A 126 -8.47 0.42 -16.23
C ASP A 126 -9.42 1.53 -16.72
N LEU A 127 -8.86 2.67 -17.15
CA LEU A 127 -9.59 3.75 -17.82
C LEU A 127 -9.37 3.67 -19.32
N ASN A 128 -10.23 2.96 -20.01
CA ASN A 128 -10.20 2.81 -21.45
C ASN A 128 -11.27 3.67 -22.14
N ASN A 129 -10.87 4.52 -23.11
CA ASN A 129 -11.77 5.40 -23.85
C ASN A 129 -12.69 6.25 -22.94
N ASN A 130 -12.15 6.82 -21.86
CA ASN A 130 -12.88 7.58 -20.82
C ASN A 130 -13.96 6.76 -20.09
N LYS A 131 -13.82 5.45 -20.00
CA LYS A 131 -14.73 4.56 -19.30
C LYS A 131 -13.94 3.59 -18.43
N PHE A 132 -14.32 3.46 -17.17
CA PHE A 132 -13.74 2.48 -16.27
C PHE A 132 -14.18 1.07 -16.66
N GLU A 133 -13.20 0.17 -16.75
CA GLU A 133 -13.39 -1.25 -16.99
C GLU A 133 -12.71 -2.05 -15.87
N ASP A 134 -13.33 -3.12 -15.39
CA ASP A 134 -12.66 -4.08 -14.51
C ASP A 134 -12.08 -5.20 -15.34
N LEU A 135 -10.76 -5.28 -15.36
CA LEU A 135 -10.05 -6.31 -16.16
C LEU A 135 -10.37 -7.73 -15.67
N PHE A 136 -10.73 -7.92 -14.39
CA PHE A 136 -11.17 -9.21 -13.88
C PHE A 136 -12.59 -9.61 -14.34
N GLU A 137 -13.43 -8.68 -14.81
CA GLU A 137 -14.74 -9.03 -15.38
C GLU A 137 -14.63 -9.61 -16.80
N LYS A 138 -13.48 -9.46 -17.49
CA LYS A 138 -13.24 -10.12 -18.77
C LYS A 138 -13.22 -11.63 -18.59
N GLU A 139 -13.99 -12.38 -19.41
CA GLU A 139 -14.13 -13.84 -19.32
C GLU A 139 -12.78 -14.56 -19.27
N ILE A 140 -11.81 -14.07 -20.02
CA ILE A 140 -10.45 -14.61 -20.12
C ILE A 140 -9.68 -14.57 -18.77
N ASN A 141 -10.08 -13.71 -17.84
CA ASN A 141 -9.43 -13.47 -16.55
C ASN A 141 -10.20 -14.03 -15.35
N GLN A 142 -11.37 -14.62 -15.54
CA GLN A 142 -12.25 -15.12 -14.47
C GLN A 142 -11.60 -16.23 -13.62
N SER A 143 -10.64 -16.98 -14.19
CA SER A 143 -9.90 -18.01 -13.44
C SER A 143 -8.88 -17.45 -12.44
N GLU A 144 -8.55 -16.17 -12.53
CA GLU A 144 -7.49 -15.53 -11.76
C GLU A 144 -8.01 -14.69 -10.58
N LEU A 145 -9.33 -14.71 -10.32
CA LEU A 145 -9.95 -13.93 -9.25
C LEU A 145 -9.34 -14.22 -7.87
N ASN A 146 -9.04 -13.19 -7.09
CA ASN A 146 -8.67 -13.33 -5.70
C ASN A 146 -9.92 -13.43 -4.82
N LEU A 147 -10.24 -14.62 -4.39
CA LEU A 147 -11.35 -14.89 -3.47
C LEU A 147 -10.86 -15.20 -2.05
N THR A 148 -9.73 -14.62 -1.65
CA THR A 148 -9.18 -14.73 -0.29
C THR A 148 -9.16 -13.34 0.37
N ALA A 149 -9.41 -13.30 1.68
CA ALA A 149 -9.39 -12.07 2.47
C ALA A 149 -8.09 -11.30 2.28
N GLY A 150 -8.15 -10.14 1.66
CA GLY A 150 -7.00 -9.27 1.39
C GLY A 150 -6.52 -8.52 2.62
N ARG A 151 -5.24 -8.10 2.63
CA ARG A 151 -4.65 -7.26 3.69
C ARG A 151 -3.81 -6.11 3.17
N SER A 152 -2.95 -6.35 2.19
CA SER A 152 -2.09 -5.34 1.60
C SER A 152 -1.79 -5.67 0.15
N VAL A 153 -1.51 -4.65 -0.63
CA VAL A 153 -1.19 -4.76 -2.06
C VAL A 153 -0.08 -3.78 -2.40
N VAL A 154 0.82 -4.17 -3.30
CA VAL A 154 1.92 -3.32 -3.76
C VAL A 154 2.27 -3.62 -5.21
N CYS A 155 2.74 -2.60 -5.93
CA CYS A 155 3.29 -2.69 -7.27
C CYS A 155 4.74 -3.16 -7.24
N VAL A 156 5.12 -4.02 -8.17
CA VAL A 156 6.47 -4.60 -8.24
C VAL A 156 6.93 -4.70 -9.70
N ASP A 157 7.85 -3.85 -10.11
CA ASP A 157 8.58 -4.05 -11.37
C ASP A 157 9.71 -5.06 -11.13
N ARG A 158 9.39 -6.36 -11.27
CA ARG A 158 10.37 -7.41 -11.02
C ARG A 158 11.44 -7.57 -12.11
N ASN A 159 11.10 -7.17 -13.32
CA ASN A 159 12.02 -7.31 -14.45
C ASN A 159 12.87 -6.05 -14.70
N GLY A 160 12.47 -4.90 -14.13
CA GLY A 160 13.12 -3.60 -14.37
C GLY A 160 12.85 -3.09 -15.79
N ASP A 161 11.71 -3.41 -16.36
CA ASP A 161 11.30 -3.06 -17.72
C ASP A 161 10.12 -2.09 -17.79
N GLY A 162 9.62 -1.65 -16.62
CA GLY A 162 8.49 -0.74 -16.49
C GLY A 162 7.12 -1.42 -16.57
N ALA A 163 7.04 -2.72 -16.85
CA ALA A 163 5.82 -3.50 -16.70
C ALA A 163 5.68 -3.97 -15.26
N TYR A 164 4.71 -3.42 -14.56
CA TYR A 164 4.50 -3.75 -13.16
C TYR A 164 3.67 -5.02 -12.99
N GLY A 165 4.03 -5.82 -11.97
CA GLY A 165 3.15 -6.81 -11.39
C GLY A 165 2.53 -6.30 -10.09
N ILE A 166 1.50 -6.99 -9.62
CA ILE A 166 0.77 -6.64 -8.41
C ILE A 166 0.90 -7.79 -7.40
N TYR A 167 1.63 -7.56 -6.30
CA TYR A 167 1.75 -8.52 -5.22
C TYR A 167 0.71 -8.26 -4.14
N VAL A 168 -0.05 -9.30 -3.78
CA VAL A 168 -1.19 -9.24 -2.85
C VAL A 168 -0.93 -10.13 -1.65
N ALA A 169 -0.92 -9.57 -0.45
CA ALA A 169 -0.93 -10.33 0.80
C ALA A 169 -2.36 -10.65 1.19
N ASN A 170 -2.64 -11.94 1.33
CA ASN A 170 -3.90 -12.48 1.83
C ASN A 170 -3.76 -13.00 3.26
N TYR A 171 -4.88 -13.13 3.97
CA TYR A 171 -4.93 -13.73 5.29
C TYR A 171 -5.69 -15.06 5.26
N GLY A 172 -4.96 -16.16 5.57
CA GLY A 172 -5.53 -17.49 5.58
C GLY A 172 -5.76 -18.12 4.20
N GLY A 173 -5.03 -17.65 3.21
CA GLY A 173 -4.92 -18.21 1.87
C GLY A 173 -3.65 -17.74 1.16
N PRO A 174 -3.39 -18.24 -0.06
CA PRO A 174 -2.15 -17.95 -0.75
C PRO A 174 -2.06 -16.48 -1.14
N THR A 175 -0.86 -15.92 -1.04
CA THR A 175 -0.51 -14.64 -1.67
C THR A 175 -0.64 -14.75 -3.18
N ARG A 176 -0.85 -13.62 -3.86
CA ARG A 176 -0.95 -13.55 -5.32
C ARG A 176 0.12 -12.64 -5.90
N PHE A 177 0.48 -12.89 -7.15
CA PHE A 177 1.33 -12.03 -7.93
C PHE A 177 0.80 -11.94 -9.35
N TYR A 178 0.08 -10.88 -9.66
CA TYR A 178 -0.55 -10.70 -10.95
C TYR A 178 0.35 -9.96 -11.93
N GLU A 179 0.46 -10.49 -13.15
CA GLU A 179 1.08 -9.83 -14.29
C GLU A 179 0.16 -9.93 -15.50
N LEU A 180 0.26 -8.95 -16.40
CA LEU A 180 -0.37 -9.02 -17.70
C LEU A 180 0.54 -9.77 -18.70
N ILE A 181 0.10 -10.93 -19.15
CA ILE A 181 0.85 -11.76 -20.10
C ILE A 181 -0.01 -11.98 -21.34
N ARG A 182 0.37 -11.39 -22.48
CA ARG A 182 -0.37 -11.49 -23.74
C ARG A 182 -1.86 -11.17 -23.55
N ASP A 183 -2.15 -9.99 -23.03
CA ASP A 183 -3.49 -9.46 -22.78
C ASP A 183 -4.34 -10.26 -21.76
N ARG A 184 -3.69 -11.11 -20.96
CA ARG A 184 -4.32 -11.90 -19.89
C ARG A 184 -3.66 -11.62 -18.56
N ILE A 185 -4.47 -11.38 -17.54
CA ILE A 185 -4.00 -11.39 -16.16
C ILE A 185 -3.63 -12.82 -15.78
N LYS A 186 -2.45 -12.99 -15.19
CA LYS A 186 -1.95 -14.28 -14.71
C LYS A 186 -1.40 -14.17 -13.30
N ASP A 187 -1.82 -15.05 -12.41
CA ASP A 187 -1.20 -15.23 -11.12
C ASP A 187 0.09 -16.02 -11.24
N GLN A 188 1.22 -15.33 -11.07
CA GLN A 188 2.56 -15.90 -11.16
C GLN A 188 3.13 -16.30 -9.79
N ALA A 189 2.41 -16.09 -8.68
CA ALA A 189 2.95 -16.33 -7.34
C ALA A 189 3.54 -17.72 -7.16
N LYS A 190 2.86 -18.75 -7.69
CA LYS A 190 3.31 -20.14 -7.60
C LYS A 190 4.57 -20.40 -8.44
N SER A 191 4.63 -19.88 -9.66
CA SER A 191 5.81 -20.04 -10.53
C SER A 191 7.04 -19.33 -9.98
N LEU A 192 6.83 -18.25 -9.23
CA LEU A 192 7.85 -17.45 -8.55
C LEU A 192 8.18 -17.96 -7.14
N SER A 193 7.50 -19.02 -6.64
CA SER A 193 7.68 -19.61 -5.31
C SER A 193 7.37 -18.64 -4.15
N ILE A 194 6.49 -17.67 -4.39
CA ILE A 194 6.05 -16.66 -3.40
C ILE A 194 4.57 -16.82 -3.02
N ASP A 195 3.91 -17.93 -3.38
CA ASP A 195 2.51 -18.28 -3.09
C ASP A 195 2.34 -18.79 -1.65
N LYS A 196 2.65 -17.97 -0.65
CA LYS A 196 2.63 -18.38 0.75
C LYS A 196 1.25 -18.23 1.38
N ILE A 197 0.85 -19.23 2.17
CA ILE A 197 -0.34 -19.15 3.03
C ILE A 197 0.08 -18.61 4.39
N THR A 198 -0.28 -17.39 4.70
CA THR A 198 0.20 -16.68 5.88
C THR A 198 -0.89 -15.83 6.53
N GLY A 199 -0.56 -15.23 7.65
CA GLY A 199 -1.29 -14.10 8.22
C GLY A 199 -0.80 -12.78 7.63
N GLY A 200 -0.83 -12.64 6.31
CA GLY A 200 -0.30 -11.46 5.62
C GLY A 200 -0.81 -10.14 6.21
N ARG A 201 0.07 -9.15 6.34
CA ARG A 201 -0.29 -7.82 6.86
C ARG A 201 0.18 -6.72 5.93
N ALA A 202 1.34 -6.17 6.16
CA ALA A 202 1.83 -5.04 5.37
C ALA A 202 2.93 -5.50 4.40
N ILE A 203 2.96 -4.87 3.23
CA ILE A 203 3.96 -5.14 2.21
C ILE A 203 4.58 -3.81 1.79
N VAL A 204 5.88 -3.83 1.53
CA VAL A 204 6.57 -2.76 0.80
C VAL A 204 7.45 -3.36 -0.27
N SER A 205 7.60 -2.65 -1.37
CA SER A 205 8.49 -3.00 -2.47
C SER A 205 9.43 -1.85 -2.81
N GLY A 206 10.65 -2.17 -3.18
CA GLY A 206 11.65 -1.17 -3.58
C GLY A 206 13.03 -1.79 -3.72
N HIS A 207 14.03 -0.97 -4.04
CA HIS A 207 15.42 -1.39 -4.15
C HIS A 207 16.05 -1.54 -2.76
N ILE A 208 15.76 -2.65 -2.07
CA ILE A 208 16.21 -2.90 -0.69
C ILE A 208 17.62 -3.52 -0.71
N LEU A 209 17.77 -4.63 -1.40
CA LEU A 209 19.01 -5.40 -1.51
C LEU A 209 19.55 -5.47 -2.94
N SER A 210 18.66 -5.46 -3.92
CA SER A 210 18.99 -5.58 -5.34
C SER A 210 18.87 -4.24 -6.07
N ASP A 211 19.25 -4.22 -7.34
CA ASP A 211 19.02 -3.14 -8.29
C ASP A 211 17.62 -3.20 -8.94
N ARG A 212 16.72 -4.01 -8.37
CA ARG A 212 15.34 -4.23 -8.81
C ARG A 212 14.39 -4.13 -7.63
N SER A 213 13.11 -4.27 -7.88
CA SER A 213 12.09 -4.27 -6.83
C SER A 213 12.15 -5.57 -6.02
N ASP A 214 12.75 -5.52 -4.83
CA ASP A 214 12.61 -6.54 -3.78
C ASP A 214 11.27 -6.36 -3.07
N ILE A 215 10.83 -7.36 -2.29
CA ILE A 215 9.57 -7.31 -1.53
C ILE A 215 9.87 -7.65 -0.08
N PHE A 216 9.45 -6.79 0.86
CA PHE A 216 9.33 -7.15 2.27
C PHE A 216 7.86 -7.33 2.62
N ALA A 217 7.50 -8.50 3.15
CA ALA A 217 6.15 -8.86 3.55
C ALA A 217 6.10 -9.21 5.04
N ALA A 218 5.48 -8.34 5.83
CA ALA A 218 5.23 -8.57 7.24
C ALA A 218 4.02 -9.46 7.46
N ASN A 219 4.11 -10.36 8.44
CA ASN A 219 3.05 -11.30 8.76
C ASN A 219 2.60 -11.20 10.21
N GLU A 220 1.35 -11.55 10.45
CA GLU A 220 0.80 -11.83 11.77
C GLU A 220 0.92 -13.33 12.04
N ARG A 221 1.53 -13.71 13.16
CA ARG A 221 1.70 -15.10 13.57
C ARG A 221 2.49 -15.94 12.56
N GLY A 222 3.70 -15.52 12.25
CA GLY A 222 4.60 -16.25 11.37
C GLY A 222 5.78 -15.42 10.91
N ASP A 223 6.68 -16.06 10.20
CA ASP A 223 7.87 -15.39 9.70
C ASP A 223 7.51 -14.29 8.69
N ASN A 224 8.15 -13.14 8.80
CA ASN A 224 8.19 -12.17 7.72
C ASN A 224 9.03 -12.72 6.57
N PHE A 225 8.76 -12.27 5.35
CA PHE A 225 9.54 -12.60 4.16
C PHE A 225 10.30 -11.38 3.66
N LEU A 226 11.51 -11.61 3.19
CA LEU A 226 12.29 -10.66 2.41
C LEU A 226 12.69 -11.35 1.10
N TYR A 227 11.95 -11.05 0.05
CA TYR A 227 12.19 -11.62 -1.27
C TYR A 227 13.20 -10.76 -2.02
N TYR A 228 14.44 -11.26 -2.07
CA TYR A 228 15.49 -10.71 -2.92
C TYR A 228 15.16 -10.99 -4.38
N ASN A 229 15.17 -9.95 -5.20
CA ASN A 229 14.93 -10.06 -6.63
C ASN A 229 16.21 -10.33 -7.41
N SER A 230 16.39 -11.57 -7.85
CA SER A 230 17.48 -11.97 -8.71
C SER A 230 17.02 -12.03 -10.17
N LYS A 231 17.09 -10.88 -10.87
CA LYS A 231 16.75 -10.76 -12.30
C LYS A 231 15.35 -11.29 -12.64
N GLY A 232 14.35 -10.88 -11.87
CA GLY A 232 12.95 -11.26 -12.05
C GLY A 232 12.51 -12.54 -11.34
N SER A 233 13.43 -13.26 -10.66
CA SER A 233 13.14 -14.39 -9.79
C SER A 233 13.32 -14.01 -8.33
N PHE A 234 12.49 -14.53 -7.43
CA PHE A 234 12.53 -14.21 -6.03
C PHE A 234 13.16 -15.32 -5.18
N GLN A 235 13.97 -14.91 -4.20
CA GLN A 235 14.51 -15.79 -3.16
C GLN A 235 14.22 -15.18 -1.78
N ASP A 236 13.62 -15.95 -0.89
CA ASP A 236 13.42 -15.50 0.50
C ASP A 236 14.75 -15.54 1.26
N VAL A 237 15.21 -14.37 1.66
CA VAL A 237 16.45 -14.17 2.42
C VAL A 237 16.20 -13.60 3.82
N ALA A 238 14.94 -13.58 4.29
CA ALA A 238 14.57 -12.98 5.58
C ALA A 238 15.37 -13.57 6.75
N LYS A 239 15.67 -14.87 6.74
CA LYS A 239 16.48 -15.54 7.75
C LYS A 239 17.94 -15.06 7.73
N GLU A 240 18.51 -14.91 6.55
CA GLU A 240 19.90 -14.47 6.37
C GLU A 240 20.11 -13.05 6.91
N TYR A 241 19.13 -12.19 6.70
CA TYR A 241 19.16 -10.79 7.16
C TYR A 241 18.53 -10.58 8.54
N ALA A 242 18.13 -11.66 9.24
CA ALA A 242 17.53 -11.61 10.58
C ALA A 242 16.28 -10.72 10.69
N VAL A 243 15.46 -10.69 9.65
CA VAL A 243 14.19 -9.89 9.60
C VAL A 243 12.92 -10.75 9.66
N GLN A 244 13.04 -12.05 9.98
CA GLN A 244 11.90 -12.97 10.07
C GLN A 244 10.88 -12.57 11.14
N ASP A 245 11.34 -12.06 12.28
CA ASP A 245 10.53 -11.58 13.41
C ASP A 245 9.35 -12.51 13.78
N ARG A 246 9.66 -13.79 13.88
CA ARG A 246 8.70 -14.91 13.97
C ARG A 246 7.65 -14.78 15.07
N PHE A 247 7.99 -14.13 16.18
CA PHE A 247 7.16 -14.13 17.40
C PHE A 247 6.32 -12.88 17.54
N GLU A 248 6.52 -11.91 16.66
CA GLU A 248 5.79 -10.65 16.67
C GLU A 248 4.64 -10.64 15.65
N ASN A 249 3.78 -9.65 15.78
CA ASN A 249 2.65 -9.49 14.87
C ASN A 249 2.86 -8.24 14.02
N GLY A 250 3.50 -8.40 12.87
CA GLY A 250 3.74 -7.30 11.95
C GLY A 250 2.45 -6.54 11.59
N ARG A 251 2.50 -5.21 11.61
CA ARG A 251 1.34 -4.35 11.31
C ARG A 251 1.61 -3.39 10.16
N GLY A 252 2.48 -2.44 10.35
CA GLY A 252 2.84 -1.44 9.35
C GLY A 252 4.27 -1.61 8.88
N THR A 253 4.53 -1.31 7.61
CA THR A 253 5.88 -1.32 7.03
C THR A 253 6.12 -0.05 6.24
N ALA A 254 7.37 0.40 6.21
CA ALA A 254 7.82 1.49 5.36
C ALA A 254 9.26 1.28 4.94
N LEU A 255 9.67 1.96 3.87
CA LEU A 255 11.05 2.03 3.42
C LEU A 255 11.54 3.48 3.53
N SER A 256 12.73 3.67 4.05
CA SER A 256 13.37 4.98 4.11
C SER A 256 14.87 4.83 4.27
N ASP A 257 15.68 5.72 3.69
CA ASP A 257 17.11 5.83 4.01
C ASP A 257 17.30 6.61 5.32
N LEU A 258 17.06 5.96 6.45
CA LEU A 258 17.13 6.59 7.78
C LEU A 258 18.53 7.06 8.17
N LEU A 259 19.55 6.40 7.67
CA LEU A 259 20.92 6.64 8.05
C LEU A 259 21.72 7.39 6.97
N TYR A 260 21.03 7.92 5.94
CA TYR A 260 21.62 8.67 4.82
C TYR A 260 22.78 7.92 4.16
N ARG A 261 22.58 6.61 3.90
CA ARG A 261 23.60 5.71 3.33
C ARG A 261 23.40 5.49 1.82
N GLY A 262 22.36 6.08 1.21
CA GLY A 262 21.99 5.87 -0.18
C GLY A 262 21.34 4.50 -0.44
N ARG A 263 20.79 3.86 0.62
CA ARG A 263 20.05 2.60 0.54
C ARG A 263 18.84 2.61 1.48
N LEU A 264 17.82 1.86 1.13
CA LEU A 264 16.60 1.77 1.92
C LEU A 264 16.80 0.88 3.16
N ASP A 265 16.32 1.36 4.29
CA ASP A 265 16.11 0.60 5.51
C ASP A 265 14.65 0.18 5.61
N ILE A 266 14.38 -1.00 6.18
CA ILE A 266 13.02 -1.50 6.44
C ILE A 266 12.60 -1.05 7.84
N LEU A 267 11.46 -0.36 7.93
CA LEU A 267 10.78 -0.07 9.17
C LEU A 267 9.59 -1.01 9.30
N SER A 268 9.46 -1.68 10.41
CA SER A 268 8.30 -2.52 10.72
C SER A 268 7.78 -2.19 12.12
N SER A 269 6.47 -2.12 12.24
CA SER A 269 5.77 -2.02 13.54
C SER A 269 5.08 -3.34 13.88
N ASN A 270 5.01 -3.65 15.16
CA ASN A 270 4.37 -4.83 15.73
C ASN A 270 3.20 -4.45 16.62
#